data_40c323abe20ab364fbd038936309b597
#
_entry.id   40c323abe20ab364fbd038936309b597
#
_cell.length_a   1.000
_cell.length_b   1.000
_cell.length_c   1.000
_cell.angle_alpha   90.00
_cell.angle_beta   90.00
_cell.angle_gamma   90.00
#
_symmetry.space_group_name_H-M   'P 1'
#
loop_
_entity.id
_entity.type
_entity.pdbx_description
1 polymer ?
#
loop_
_entity_poly.entity_id
_entity_poly.type
_entity_poly.pdbx_seq_one_letter_code
_entity_poly.pdbx_strand_id
1 'polypeptide(L)'
;MRCDACGTMNKETSRFCLYCGASLTSAGTVAAPVTPASTGSPAPSPPLPRAAPLRPVYVPRPRTPDFVGLFGIAFFFLVLGVVFYLNGNLLTELRRWWDQILAGRAAFRPPEGLIMSAGLFWGLLGVSNFGIGFLRWFFTRSRIRTLGALLGGIAMVTFSYFLYRYSLRDMSGSLVVSLEAAVIAVLLFVYIGLGLAWTTPRWRPSVEGVYRTPRP
;
A
#
# COMPACT_ATOMS: atom_id res chain seq x y z
N MET A 1 4.33 -17.81 29.60
CA MET A 1 5.67 -17.86 30.22
C MET A 1 6.52 -16.68 29.75
N ARG A 2 7.42 -16.17 30.56
CA ARG A 2 8.33 -15.09 30.23
C ARG A 2 9.60 -15.65 29.59
N CYS A 3 10.07 -15.02 28.51
CA CYS A 3 11.33 -15.42 27.85
C CYS A 3 12.54 -14.90 28.65
N ASP A 4 13.46 -15.76 29.01
CA ASP A 4 14.66 -15.40 29.79
C ASP A 4 15.66 -14.59 28.95
N ALA A 5 15.66 -14.75 27.62
CA ALA A 5 16.57 -14.07 26.76
C ALA A 5 16.17 -12.61 26.44
N CYS A 6 14.87 -12.28 26.36
CA CYS A 6 14.40 -10.94 25.96
C CYS A 6 13.29 -10.37 26.85
N GLY A 7 12.83 -11.10 27.88
CA GLY A 7 11.81 -10.66 28.82
C GLY A 7 10.37 -10.63 28.30
N THR A 8 10.12 -10.95 27.03
CA THR A 8 8.79 -10.88 26.41
C THR A 8 7.87 -12.01 26.93
N MET A 9 6.60 -11.67 27.20
CA MET A 9 5.58 -12.64 27.58
C MET A 9 5.11 -13.45 26.38
N ASN A 10 5.16 -14.78 26.48
CA ASN A 10 4.72 -15.72 25.45
C ASN A 10 3.60 -16.61 26.00
N LYS A 11 2.83 -17.25 25.10
CA LYS A 11 1.84 -18.25 25.48
C LYS A 11 2.55 -19.45 26.13
N GLU A 12 1.93 -20.06 27.12
CA GLU A 12 2.51 -21.20 27.86
C GLU A 12 2.81 -22.43 26.99
N THR A 13 2.11 -22.53 25.84
CA THR A 13 2.28 -23.62 24.88
C THR A 13 3.35 -23.33 23.83
N SER A 14 3.98 -22.15 23.85
CA SER A 14 4.97 -21.74 22.83
C SER A 14 6.32 -22.41 23.12
N ARG A 15 6.85 -23.16 22.14
CA ARG A 15 8.18 -23.79 22.24
C ARG A 15 9.33 -22.80 21.99
N PHE A 16 9.02 -21.67 21.32
CA PHE A 16 9.99 -20.62 20.98
C PHE A 16 9.40 -19.25 21.29
N CYS A 17 10.23 -18.31 21.68
CA CYS A 17 9.83 -16.93 21.89
C CYS A 17 9.45 -16.27 20.56
N LEU A 18 8.26 -15.69 20.48
CA LEU A 18 7.77 -15.03 19.28
C LEU A 18 8.55 -13.76 18.91
N TYR A 19 9.32 -13.22 19.87
CA TYR A 19 10.06 -11.98 19.67
C TYR A 19 11.53 -12.20 19.29
N CYS A 20 12.25 -13.07 20.01
CA CYS A 20 13.69 -13.27 19.80
C CYS A 20 14.06 -14.66 19.25
N GLY A 21 13.09 -15.59 19.12
CA GLY A 21 13.31 -16.93 18.60
C GLY A 21 14.00 -17.89 19.58
N ALA A 22 14.32 -17.46 20.81
CA ALA A 22 14.92 -18.34 21.83
C ALA A 22 13.96 -19.47 22.21
N SER A 23 14.48 -20.69 22.42
CA SER A 23 13.68 -21.83 22.85
C SER A 23 13.15 -21.61 24.29
N LEU A 24 11.85 -21.82 24.48
CA LEU A 24 11.13 -21.64 25.73
C LEU A 24 10.89 -22.99 26.44
N THR A 25 11.56 -24.05 25.96
CA THR A 25 11.45 -25.35 26.62
C THR A 25 11.94 -25.21 28.05
N SER A 26 11.00 -25.32 28.99
CA SER A 26 11.27 -25.37 30.43
C SER A 26 12.34 -26.43 30.67
N ALA A 27 13.44 -26.03 31.28
CA ALA A 27 14.44 -26.92 31.83
C ALA A 27 13.77 -27.74 32.96
N GLY A 28 13.16 -28.85 32.59
CA GLY A 28 12.42 -29.73 33.47
C GLY A 28 12.46 -31.16 32.97
N THR A 29 13.64 -31.62 32.57
CA THR A 29 13.86 -33.09 32.51
C THR A 29 15.11 -33.37 33.30
N VAL A 30 14.86 -33.81 34.50
CA VAL A 30 15.83 -34.36 35.46
C VAL A 30 16.74 -35.35 34.71
N ALA A 31 18.03 -35.07 34.71
CA ALA A 31 19.05 -35.99 34.23
C ALA A 31 18.96 -37.28 35.05
N ALA A 32 18.60 -38.39 34.44
CA ALA A 32 18.73 -39.70 34.99
C ALA A 32 20.23 -39.99 35.27
N PRO A 33 20.58 -40.63 36.42
CA PRO A 33 21.96 -40.92 36.78
C PRO A 33 22.59 -41.86 35.76
N VAL A 34 23.67 -41.43 35.14
CA VAL A 34 24.46 -42.21 34.19
C VAL A 34 25.26 -43.24 34.97
N THR A 35 24.89 -44.51 34.84
CA THR A 35 25.68 -45.65 35.30
C THR A 35 26.94 -45.76 34.42
N PRO A 36 28.15 -45.88 34.97
CA PRO A 36 29.36 -46.05 34.19
C PRO A 36 29.39 -47.48 33.59
N ALA A 37 29.19 -47.60 32.29
CA ALA A 37 29.31 -48.82 31.55
C ALA A 37 30.58 -48.81 30.72
N SER A 38 31.45 -49.75 31.07
CA SER A 38 32.46 -50.52 30.31
C SER A 38 33.09 -49.88 29.07
N THR A 39 34.43 -49.83 29.16
CA THR A 39 35.43 -49.63 28.09
C THR A 39 35.21 -50.59 26.90
N GLY A 40 34.37 -50.20 25.96
CA GLY A 40 34.26 -50.81 24.60
C GLY A 40 34.81 -49.85 23.59
N SER A 41 35.68 -50.35 22.69
CA SER A 41 36.30 -49.64 21.57
C SER A 41 35.28 -48.80 20.82
N PRO A 42 35.58 -47.54 20.48
CA PRO A 42 34.62 -46.66 19.81
C PRO A 42 34.37 -47.18 18.38
N ALA A 43 33.15 -47.64 18.14
CA ALA A 43 32.65 -47.89 16.79
C ALA A 43 32.64 -46.59 16.00
N PRO A 44 32.95 -46.59 14.69
CA PRO A 44 32.96 -45.39 13.89
C PRO A 44 31.55 -44.74 13.95
N SER A 45 31.52 -43.49 14.38
CA SER A 45 30.30 -42.69 14.51
C SER A 45 29.57 -42.65 13.16
N PRO A 46 28.28 -42.91 13.07
CA PRO A 46 27.54 -42.77 11.84
C PRO A 46 27.64 -41.27 11.40
N PRO A 47 27.77 -40.98 10.08
CA PRO A 47 27.86 -39.64 9.58
C PRO A 47 26.64 -38.82 10.06
N LEU A 48 26.91 -37.74 10.73
CA LEU A 48 25.88 -36.80 11.21
C LEU A 48 24.95 -36.42 10.05
N PRO A 49 23.64 -36.52 10.19
CA PRO A 49 22.69 -36.10 9.18
C PRO A 49 23.03 -34.65 8.78
N ARG A 50 23.31 -34.43 7.51
CA ARG A 50 23.55 -33.10 6.96
C ARG A 50 22.40 -32.20 7.39
N ALA A 51 22.68 -31.20 8.23
CA ALA A 51 21.69 -30.26 8.70
C ALA A 51 20.94 -29.70 7.50
N ALA A 52 19.63 -29.94 7.43
CA ALA A 52 18.80 -29.39 6.39
C ALA A 52 18.96 -27.85 6.39
N PRO A 53 19.09 -27.21 5.21
CA PRO A 53 19.25 -25.77 5.15
C PRO A 53 18.07 -25.10 5.89
N LEU A 54 18.40 -24.32 6.91
CA LEU A 54 17.42 -23.58 7.70
C LEU A 54 16.61 -22.68 6.76
N ARG A 55 15.33 -22.99 6.58
CA ARG A 55 14.43 -22.12 5.83
C ARG A 55 14.42 -20.76 6.51
N PRO A 56 14.64 -19.65 5.76
CA PRO A 56 14.57 -18.32 6.35
C PRO A 56 13.20 -18.14 7.00
N VAL A 57 13.21 -17.96 8.32
CA VAL A 57 11.99 -17.64 9.07
C VAL A 57 11.54 -16.26 8.62
N TYR A 58 10.41 -16.21 7.92
CA TYR A 58 9.78 -14.94 7.55
C TYR A 58 9.28 -14.25 8.84
N VAL A 59 10.04 -13.27 9.29
CA VAL A 59 9.62 -12.40 10.39
C VAL A 59 8.76 -11.29 9.76
N PRO A 60 7.44 -11.26 10.05
CA PRO A 60 6.59 -10.19 9.58
C PRO A 60 7.11 -8.87 10.13
N ARG A 61 7.57 -7.97 9.26
CA ARG A 61 7.95 -6.63 9.70
C ARG A 61 6.74 -5.94 10.32
N PRO A 62 6.89 -5.30 11.49
CA PRO A 62 5.81 -4.51 12.07
C PRO A 62 5.36 -3.47 11.04
N ARG A 63 4.06 -3.46 10.75
CA ARG A 63 3.46 -2.47 9.86
C ARG A 63 3.55 -1.11 10.56
N THR A 64 4.47 -0.27 10.14
CA THR A 64 4.46 1.14 10.54
C THR A 64 3.17 1.78 10.03
N PRO A 65 2.44 2.53 10.86
CA PRO A 65 1.23 3.22 10.42
C PRO A 65 1.55 4.12 9.22
N ASP A 66 0.71 4.06 8.19
CA ASP A 66 0.88 4.88 6.98
C ASP A 66 0.37 6.31 7.25
N PHE A 67 1.19 7.11 7.93
CA PHE A 67 0.85 8.51 8.25
C PHE A 67 0.51 9.32 6.99
N VAL A 68 1.12 9.00 5.84
CA VAL A 68 0.84 9.69 4.58
C VAL A 68 -0.57 9.37 4.08
N GLY A 69 -1.07 8.15 4.33
CA GLY A 69 -2.46 7.80 4.07
C GLY A 69 -3.45 8.61 4.90
N LEU A 70 -3.11 8.87 6.18
CA LEU A 70 -3.92 9.68 7.07
C LEU A 70 -3.99 11.16 6.60
N PHE A 71 -2.89 11.72 6.07
CA PHE A 71 -2.90 13.02 5.44
C PHE A 71 -3.87 13.09 4.25
N GLY A 72 -3.98 12.03 3.45
CA GLY A 72 -4.94 11.96 2.35
C GLY A 72 -6.38 12.11 2.83
N ILE A 73 -6.74 11.48 3.93
CA ILE A 73 -8.07 11.59 4.55
C ILE A 73 -8.31 13.01 5.07
N ALA A 74 -7.31 13.60 5.74
CA ALA A 74 -7.41 14.96 6.24
C ALA A 74 -7.60 15.97 5.09
N PHE A 75 -6.86 15.84 3.98
CA PHE A 75 -7.02 16.68 2.80
C PHE A 75 -8.40 16.50 2.15
N PHE A 76 -8.92 15.28 2.10
CA PHE A 76 -10.27 15.05 1.58
C PHE A 76 -11.32 15.87 2.36
N PHE A 77 -11.31 15.81 3.71
CA PHE A 77 -12.25 16.57 4.52
C PHE A 77 -12.01 18.08 4.44
N LEU A 78 -10.75 18.52 4.33
CA LEU A 78 -10.42 19.92 4.13
C LEU A 78 -11.00 20.43 2.80
N VAL A 79 -10.79 19.72 1.70
CA VAL A 79 -11.35 20.07 0.38
C VAL A 79 -12.87 20.10 0.43
N LEU A 80 -13.48 19.10 1.06
CA LEU A 80 -14.93 19.04 1.23
C LEU A 80 -15.42 20.28 1.99
N GLY A 81 -14.77 20.62 3.10
CA GLY A 81 -15.09 21.82 3.89
C GLY A 81 -14.96 23.11 3.09
N VAL A 82 -13.90 23.26 2.29
CA VAL A 82 -13.69 24.42 1.42
C VAL A 82 -14.81 24.53 0.39
N VAL A 83 -15.18 23.44 -0.27
CA VAL A 83 -16.25 23.43 -1.29
C VAL A 83 -17.59 23.83 -0.66
N PHE A 84 -17.93 23.31 0.52
CA PHE A 84 -19.14 23.69 1.25
C PHE A 84 -19.10 25.14 1.73
N TYR A 85 -17.95 25.63 2.17
CA TYR A 85 -17.78 27.02 2.59
C TYR A 85 -18.00 27.99 1.43
N LEU A 86 -17.40 27.70 0.26
CA LEU A 86 -17.53 28.55 -0.94
C LEU A 86 -18.93 28.48 -1.56
N ASN A 87 -19.63 27.36 -1.40
CA ASN A 87 -20.96 27.12 -2.00
C ASN A 87 -21.96 26.74 -0.91
N GLY A 88 -22.32 27.70 -0.04
CA GLY A 88 -23.21 27.48 1.10
C GLY A 88 -24.58 26.92 0.73
N ASN A 89 -25.03 27.10 -0.52
CA ASN A 89 -26.31 26.60 -1.03
C ASN A 89 -26.25 25.22 -1.69
N LEU A 90 -25.07 24.57 -1.69
CA LEU A 90 -24.82 23.33 -2.42
C LEU A 90 -25.84 22.23 -2.09
N LEU A 91 -26.13 22.01 -0.81
CA LEU A 91 -27.08 21.00 -0.37
C LEU A 91 -28.51 21.33 -0.80
N THR A 92 -28.89 22.59 -0.76
CA THR A 92 -30.22 23.06 -1.17
C THR A 92 -30.42 22.90 -2.66
N GLU A 93 -29.39 23.23 -3.48
CA GLU A 93 -29.40 23.02 -4.92
C GLU A 93 -29.44 21.54 -5.28
N LEU A 94 -28.63 20.71 -4.61
CA LEU A 94 -28.60 19.26 -4.81
C LEU A 94 -29.95 18.65 -4.48
N ARG A 95 -30.55 19.01 -3.34
CA ARG A 95 -31.87 18.51 -2.95
C ARG A 95 -32.93 18.92 -3.95
N ARG A 96 -32.98 20.21 -4.36
CA ARG A 96 -33.92 20.71 -5.35
C ARG A 96 -33.78 19.99 -6.68
N TRP A 97 -32.58 19.77 -7.15
CA TRP A 97 -32.32 19.03 -8.39
C TRP A 97 -32.76 17.57 -8.27
N TRP A 98 -32.49 16.93 -7.14
CA TRP A 98 -32.93 15.56 -6.86
C TRP A 98 -34.46 15.43 -6.84
N ASP A 99 -35.14 16.35 -6.18
CA ASP A 99 -36.61 16.39 -6.15
C ASP A 99 -37.21 16.60 -7.56
N GLN A 100 -36.57 17.38 -8.40
CA GLN A 100 -36.95 17.57 -9.81
C GLN A 100 -36.80 16.29 -10.65
N ILE A 101 -35.69 15.54 -10.42
CA ILE A 101 -35.48 14.24 -11.08
C ILE A 101 -36.59 13.27 -10.67
N LEU A 102 -36.88 13.15 -9.38
CA LEU A 102 -37.92 12.26 -8.88
C LEU A 102 -39.33 12.63 -9.40
N ALA A 103 -39.59 13.91 -9.61
CA ALA A 103 -40.79 14.40 -10.21
C ALA A 103 -40.89 14.25 -11.75
N GLY A 104 -39.85 13.68 -12.38
CA GLY A 104 -39.76 13.54 -13.85
C GLY A 104 -39.69 14.87 -14.60
N ARG A 105 -39.39 15.97 -13.90
CA ARG A 105 -39.39 17.33 -14.46
C ARG A 105 -38.01 17.84 -14.84
N ALA A 106 -36.92 17.19 -14.36
CA ALA A 106 -35.57 17.64 -14.64
C ALA A 106 -35.06 17.07 -15.94
N ALA A 107 -34.48 17.95 -16.77
CA ALA A 107 -33.50 17.51 -17.74
C ALA A 107 -32.35 16.81 -16.98
N PHE A 108 -31.79 15.75 -17.56
CA PHE A 108 -30.66 14.96 -16.96
C PHE A 108 -29.42 15.78 -16.65
N ARG A 109 -29.42 17.09 -16.95
CA ARG A 109 -28.29 17.99 -16.73
C ARG A 109 -28.40 18.64 -15.34
N PRO A 110 -27.38 18.46 -14.48
CA PRO A 110 -27.31 19.16 -13.20
C PRO A 110 -27.25 20.67 -13.37
N PRO A 111 -27.72 21.45 -12.39
CA PRO A 111 -27.52 22.90 -12.35
C PRO A 111 -26.02 23.26 -12.46
N GLU A 112 -25.76 24.37 -13.11
CA GLU A 112 -24.37 24.85 -13.35
C GLU A 112 -23.58 25.00 -12.05
N GLY A 113 -24.20 25.49 -10.97
CA GLY A 113 -23.56 25.60 -9.65
C GLY A 113 -23.09 24.27 -9.11
N LEU A 114 -23.87 23.19 -9.29
CA LEU A 114 -23.43 21.84 -8.87
C LEU A 114 -22.27 21.31 -9.72
N ILE A 115 -22.28 21.57 -11.03
CA ILE A 115 -21.19 21.15 -11.94
C ILE A 115 -19.90 21.88 -11.56
N MET A 116 -19.98 23.19 -11.34
CA MET A 116 -18.82 24.02 -10.93
C MET A 116 -18.27 23.56 -9.58
N SER A 117 -19.15 23.30 -8.61
CA SER A 117 -18.74 22.81 -7.29
C SER A 117 -18.08 21.44 -7.37
N ALA A 118 -18.61 20.54 -8.19
CA ALA A 118 -17.99 19.23 -8.47
C ALA A 118 -16.62 19.41 -9.14
N GLY A 119 -16.51 20.30 -10.12
CA GLY A 119 -15.24 20.61 -10.77
C GLY A 119 -14.21 21.13 -9.78
N LEU A 120 -14.59 22.09 -8.93
CA LEU A 120 -13.72 22.63 -7.88
C LEU A 120 -13.27 21.52 -6.90
N PHE A 121 -14.19 20.67 -6.46
CA PHE A 121 -13.88 19.55 -5.58
C PHE A 121 -12.85 18.59 -6.18
N TRP A 122 -13.06 18.13 -7.42
CA TRP A 122 -12.15 17.23 -8.11
C TRP A 122 -10.80 17.90 -8.41
N GLY A 123 -10.81 19.18 -8.77
CA GLY A 123 -9.58 19.93 -9.01
C GLY A 123 -8.72 20.06 -7.76
N LEU A 124 -9.32 20.44 -6.62
CA LEU A 124 -8.61 20.55 -5.34
C LEU A 124 -8.10 19.19 -4.84
N LEU A 125 -8.89 18.11 -5.00
CA LEU A 125 -8.43 16.77 -4.70
C LEU A 125 -7.25 16.35 -5.59
N GLY A 126 -7.30 16.68 -6.87
CA GLY A 126 -6.20 16.43 -7.79
C GLY A 126 -4.91 17.13 -7.35
N VAL A 127 -4.99 18.42 -7.03
CA VAL A 127 -3.86 19.18 -6.50
C VAL A 127 -3.35 18.59 -5.18
N SER A 128 -4.26 18.18 -4.27
CA SER A 128 -3.88 17.53 -3.01
C SER A 128 -3.11 16.23 -3.24
N ASN A 129 -3.47 15.46 -4.27
CA ASN A 129 -2.75 14.23 -4.63
C ASN A 129 -1.31 14.49 -5.09
N PHE A 130 -1.02 15.61 -5.75
CA PHE A 130 0.37 16.01 -6.03
C PHE A 130 1.14 16.28 -4.74
N GLY A 131 0.53 16.98 -3.77
CA GLY A 131 1.12 17.20 -2.45
C GLY A 131 1.42 15.86 -1.72
N ILE A 132 0.46 14.94 -1.72
CA ILE A 132 0.63 13.60 -1.15
C ILE A 132 1.72 12.82 -1.89
N GLY A 133 1.77 12.89 -3.21
CA GLY A 133 2.81 12.28 -4.03
C GLY A 133 4.20 12.81 -3.65
N PHE A 134 4.33 14.13 -3.49
CA PHE A 134 5.56 14.77 -3.06
C PHE A 134 5.99 14.32 -1.66
N LEU A 135 5.07 14.31 -0.69
CA LEU A 135 5.33 13.79 0.65
C LEU A 135 5.79 12.33 0.63
N ARG A 136 5.13 11.49 -0.17
CA ARG A 136 5.53 10.09 -0.33
C ARG A 136 6.93 9.94 -0.93
N TRP A 137 7.28 10.78 -1.89
CA TRP A 137 8.61 10.78 -2.46
C TRP A 137 9.68 11.02 -1.39
N PHE A 138 9.47 12.00 -0.52
CA PHE A 138 10.43 12.34 0.53
C PHE A 138 10.49 11.32 1.67
N PHE A 139 9.31 10.93 2.20
CA PHE A 139 9.26 10.14 3.43
C PHE A 139 9.30 8.63 3.20
N THR A 140 8.64 8.12 2.17
CA THR A 140 8.50 6.66 2.00
C THR A 140 9.42 6.10 0.92
N ARG A 141 10.00 6.94 0.07
CA ARG A 141 10.84 6.57 -1.09
C ARG A 141 10.21 5.48 -1.99
N SER A 142 8.91 5.25 -1.86
CA SER A 142 8.18 4.24 -2.63
C SER A 142 7.77 4.80 -3.99
N ARG A 143 8.57 4.55 -5.02
CA ARG A 143 8.34 5.05 -6.38
C ARG A 143 6.96 4.71 -6.95
N ILE A 144 6.50 3.48 -6.73
CA ILE A 144 5.20 3.01 -7.26
C ILE A 144 4.03 3.75 -6.61
N ARG A 145 4.06 3.91 -5.28
CA ARG A 145 2.99 4.64 -4.56
C ARG A 145 2.98 6.13 -4.89
N THR A 146 4.15 6.72 -5.07
CA THR A 146 4.28 8.12 -5.52
C THR A 146 3.72 8.29 -6.91
N LEU A 147 4.09 7.41 -7.85
CA LEU A 147 3.55 7.41 -9.20
C LEU A 147 2.02 7.33 -9.21
N GLY A 148 1.43 6.40 -8.43
CA GLY A 148 -0.02 6.27 -8.31
C GLY A 148 -0.70 7.56 -7.84
N ALA A 149 -0.13 8.26 -6.86
CA ALA A 149 -0.67 9.54 -6.38
C ALA A 149 -0.59 10.63 -7.45
N LEU A 150 0.54 10.73 -8.18
CA LEU A 150 0.71 11.71 -9.26
C LEU A 150 -0.25 11.45 -10.42
N LEU A 151 -0.37 10.21 -10.90
CA LEU A 151 -1.29 9.87 -11.98
C LEU A 151 -2.75 10.05 -11.57
N GLY A 152 -3.10 9.70 -10.33
CA GLY A 152 -4.43 9.98 -9.78
C GLY A 152 -4.72 11.48 -9.69
N GLY A 153 -3.72 12.29 -9.33
CA GLY A 153 -3.82 13.75 -9.35
C GLY A 153 -4.09 14.28 -10.76
N ILE A 154 -3.36 13.79 -11.77
CA ILE A 154 -3.57 14.17 -13.18
C ILE A 154 -5.00 13.83 -13.62
N ALA A 155 -5.49 12.62 -13.36
CA ALA A 155 -6.84 12.22 -13.73
C ALA A 155 -7.88 13.16 -13.10
N MET A 156 -7.77 13.45 -11.80
CA MET A 156 -8.72 14.33 -11.11
C MET A 156 -8.71 15.77 -11.64
N VAL A 157 -7.53 16.33 -11.94
CA VAL A 157 -7.42 17.68 -12.51
C VAL A 157 -7.99 17.72 -13.93
N THR A 158 -7.72 16.68 -14.73
CA THR A 158 -8.28 16.56 -16.09
C THR A 158 -9.80 16.44 -16.05
N PHE A 159 -10.34 15.64 -15.15
CA PHE A 159 -11.78 15.53 -14.94
C PHE A 159 -12.41 16.87 -14.53
N SER A 160 -11.77 17.60 -13.61
CA SER A 160 -12.19 18.95 -13.22
C SER A 160 -12.25 19.89 -14.42
N TYR A 161 -11.24 19.86 -15.29
CA TYR A 161 -11.21 20.64 -16.52
C TYR A 161 -12.35 20.27 -17.46
N PHE A 162 -12.65 18.98 -17.64
CA PHE A 162 -13.77 18.55 -18.47
C PHE A 162 -15.12 18.96 -17.89
N LEU A 163 -15.30 18.92 -16.57
CA LEU A 163 -16.49 19.43 -15.90
C LEU A 163 -16.65 20.94 -16.11
N TYR A 164 -15.56 21.69 -16.06
CA TYR A 164 -15.57 23.12 -16.36
C TYR A 164 -16.03 23.38 -17.81
N ARG A 165 -15.47 22.67 -18.81
CA ARG A 165 -15.89 22.76 -20.21
C ARG A 165 -17.35 22.33 -20.41
N TYR A 166 -17.80 21.33 -19.68
CA TYR A 166 -19.19 20.88 -19.66
C TYR A 166 -20.12 21.96 -19.08
N SER A 167 -19.71 22.69 -18.05
CA SER A 167 -20.48 23.80 -17.49
C SER A 167 -20.68 24.93 -18.52
N LEU A 168 -19.66 25.24 -19.30
CA LEU A 168 -19.70 26.22 -20.38
C LEU A 168 -20.50 25.79 -21.63
N ARG A 169 -21.08 24.58 -21.62
CA ARG A 169 -21.81 23.96 -22.75
C ARG A 169 -20.97 23.66 -23.99
N ASP A 170 -19.64 23.68 -23.85
CA ASP A 170 -18.73 23.37 -24.96
C ASP A 170 -18.63 21.86 -25.22
N MET A 171 -19.09 21.03 -24.28
CA MET A 171 -19.03 19.57 -24.36
C MET A 171 -20.34 18.93 -23.94
N SER A 172 -20.66 17.76 -24.53
CA SER A 172 -21.74 16.90 -24.09
C SER A 172 -21.28 16.04 -22.90
N GLY A 173 -22.21 15.61 -22.05
CA GLY A 173 -21.89 14.75 -20.90
C GLY A 173 -21.26 13.41 -21.33
N SER A 174 -21.72 12.83 -22.45
CA SER A 174 -21.14 11.61 -23.04
C SER A 174 -19.67 11.80 -23.45
N LEU A 175 -19.37 12.96 -24.04
CA LEU A 175 -17.99 13.29 -24.44
C LEU A 175 -17.07 13.43 -23.23
N VAL A 176 -17.52 14.08 -22.15
CA VAL A 176 -16.76 14.19 -20.88
C VAL A 176 -16.42 12.80 -20.34
N VAL A 177 -17.41 11.91 -20.26
CA VAL A 177 -17.20 10.54 -19.75
C VAL A 177 -16.24 9.76 -20.65
N SER A 178 -16.39 9.87 -21.97
CA SER A 178 -15.52 9.16 -22.93
C SER A 178 -14.08 9.65 -22.88
N LEU A 179 -13.87 10.95 -22.80
CA LEU A 179 -12.52 11.53 -22.71
C LEU A 179 -11.85 11.17 -21.39
N GLU A 180 -12.59 11.24 -20.28
CA GLU A 180 -12.04 10.87 -18.97
C GLU A 180 -11.69 9.38 -18.93
N ALA A 181 -12.54 8.51 -19.47
CA ALA A 181 -12.25 7.08 -19.59
C ALA A 181 -10.97 6.82 -20.40
N ALA A 182 -10.77 7.56 -21.52
CA ALA A 182 -9.57 7.47 -22.32
C ALA A 182 -8.33 7.93 -21.54
N VAL A 183 -8.42 9.05 -20.82
CA VAL A 183 -7.33 9.54 -19.94
C VAL A 183 -6.98 8.51 -18.90
N ILE A 184 -7.96 7.98 -18.17
CA ILE A 184 -7.75 6.94 -17.14
C ILE A 184 -7.09 5.71 -17.75
N ALA A 185 -7.53 5.25 -18.93
CA ALA A 185 -6.93 4.11 -19.61
C ALA A 185 -5.44 4.35 -19.92
N VAL A 186 -5.10 5.50 -20.48
CA VAL A 186 -3.70 5.87 -20.77
C VAL A 186 -2.87 5.91 -19.49
N LEU A 187 -3.38 6.54 -18.41
CA LEU A 187 -2.68 6.64 -17.14
C LEU A 187 -2.47 5.26 -16.49
N LEU A 188 -3.44 4.34 -16.62
CA LEU A 188 -3.30 2.95 -16.16
C LEU A 188 -2.23 2.19 -16.96
N PHE A 189 -2.17 2.34 -18.29
CA PHE A 189 -1.10 1.76 -19.08
C PHE A 189 0.28 2.26 -18.67
N VAL A 190 0.41 3.57 -18.43
CA VAL A 190 1.65 4.16 -17.91
C VAL A 190 2.00 3.59 -16.54
N TYR A 191 1.02 3.50 -15.63
CA TYR A 191 1.22 2.95 -14.29
C TYR A 191 1.69 1.50 -14.31
N ILE A 192 1.03 0.65 -15.12
CA ILE A 192 1.37 -0.77 -15.27
C ILE A 192 2.75 -0.91 -15.92
N GLY A 193 3.00 -0.20 -17.03
CA GLY A 193 4.27 -0.27 -17.75
C GLY A 193 5.47 0.12 -16.88
N LEU A 194 5.38 1.25 -16.17
CA LEU A 194 6.42 1.68 -15.24
C LEU A 194 6.51 0.78 -14.01
N GLY A 195 5.38 0.28 -13.52
CA GLY A 195 5.34 -0.69 -12.42
C GLY A 195 6.09 -1.96 -12.77
N LEU A 196 5.82 -2.54 -13.93
CA LEU A 196 6.52 -3.73 -14.43
C LEU A 196 8.02 -3.45 -14.62
N ALA A 197 8.39 -2.33 -15.22
CA ALA A 197 9.79 -1.95 -15.44
C ALA A 197 10.59 -1.82 -14.12
N TRP A 198 9.93 -1.43 -13.03
CA TRP A 198 10.58 -1.27 -11.73
C TRP A 198 10.56 -2.54 -10.87
N THR A 199 9.64 -3.46 -11.12
CA THR A 199 9.51 -4.70 -10.36
C THR A 199 10.24 -5.87 -11.01
N THR A 200 10.52 -5.80 -12.34
CA THR A 200 11.31 -6.83 -12.98
C THR A 200 12.70 -6.88 -12.35
N PRO A 201 13.10 -8.00 -11.73
CA PRO A 201 14.45 -8.12 -11.23
C PRO A 201 15.38 -7.95 -12.44
N ARG A 202 16.24 -6.94 -12.40
CA ARG A 202 17.35 -6.86 -13.34
C ARG A 202 18.13 -8.16 -13.16
N TRP A 203 18.00 -9.07 -14.11
CA TRP A 203 18.76 -10.29 -14.17
C TRP A 203 20.23 -9.89 -14.15
N ARG A 204 20.83 -9.83 -12.95
CA ARG A 204 22.28 -9.77 -12.84
C ARG A 204 22.73 -11.17 -13.13
N PRO A 205 23.44 -11.43 -14.22
CA PRO A 205 24.11 -12.70 -14.38
C PRO A 205 24.95 -12.88 -13.11
N SER A 206 24.63 -13.90 -12.33
CA SER A 206 25.45 -14.28 -11.18
C SER A 206 26.79 -14.72 -11.73
N VAL A 207 27.78 -13.82 -11.64
CA VAL A 207 29.18 -14.13 -11.94
C VAL A 207 29.77 -14.98 -10.78
N GLU A 208 28.96 -15.79 -10.14
CA GLU A 208 29.35 -16.76 -9.12
C GLU A 208 29.76 -18.10 -9.75
N GLY A 209 30.59 -18.03 -10.76
CA GLY A 209 31.25 -19.16 -11.39
C GLY A 209 32.77 -19.03 -11.41
N VAL A 210 33.33 -18.08 -10.67
CA VAL A 210 34.79 -17.94 -10.62
C VAL A 210 35.32 -18.83 -9.49
N TYR A 211 35.61 -20.09 -9.88
CA TYR A 211 36.73 -20.90 -9.43
C TYR A 211 37.28 -20.60 -8.03
N ARG A 212 36.72 -21.25 -7.01
CA ARG A 212 37.52 -21.63 -5.87
C ARG A 212 38.46 -22.75 -6.33
N THR A 213 39.62 -22.41 -6.85
CA THR A 213 40.74 -23.35 -6.91
C THR A 213 41.01 -23.83 -5.48
N PRO A 214 41.05 -25.16 -5.23
CA PRO A 214 41.51 -25.66 -3.95
C PRO A 214 42.96 -25.24 -3.79
N ARG A 215 43.28 -24.52 -2.72
CA ARG A 215 44.66 -24.29 -2.32
C ARG A 215 45.23 -25.64 -1.85
N PRO A 216 46.47 -25.94 -2.24
CA PRO A 216 47.18 -27.14 -1.81
C PRO A 216 47.45 -27.12 -0.31
#